data_3dbe911096e103b3adcfcfa7ceefb904
#
_entry.id   3dbe911096e103b3adcfcfa7ceefb904
#
_cell.length_a   1.000
_cell.length_b   1.000
_cell.length_c   1.000
_cell.angle_alpha   90.00
_cell.angle_beta   90.00
_cell.angle_gamma   90.00
#
_symmetry.space_group_name_H-M   'P 1'
#
loop_
_entity.id
_entity.type
_entity.pdbx_description
1 polymer ?
#
loop_
_entity_poly.entity_id
_entity_poly.type
_entity_poly.pdbx_seq_one_letter_code
_entity_poly.pdbx_strand_id
1 'polypeptide(L)'
;MADTTKVDVLVVGSGPAGSTAAMYAAKGGASVMMLERRSEVGTPVRCGEYMPSNGEIVKMFPNLTDEGSLFDIPSKLVCRETLGIKLVDPKEKITLLDMPGYTIDRDLFDQYLAKCAVEEGADLVTRCAFDSIDGGVAKTTEGDIEYKVIIGADGPGSRVAQSLGLNRNRNPYPAVSAQVKGDFEPYLYMFFGDIAPGAYSWIIPKDGRANVGVGCSPRFSEGKVTDYFDKFAEKRGFSEHTRVGGKYVPSEGPVSKTVSGNGMLIGDSAGQVISVNGGGIPLAMIAGRIGGTVAAANIKSSSPLEDYEVQWRRIMEKPLKTAAFNKKLADMFAFRSEWSTRFCMNVLGKRRLNKLIRCQSLFP
;
A
#
# COMPACT_ATOMS: atom_id res chain seq x y z
N MET A 1 -30.12 20.24 17.63
CA MET A 1 -29.63 19.62 16.40
C MET A 1 -28.11 19.74 16.49
N ALA A 2 -27.36 18.65 16.37
CA ALA A 2 -25.91 18.77 16.33
C ALA A 2 -25.54 19.59 15.08
N ASP A 3 -24.65 20.57 15.24
CA ASP A 3 -24.15 21.36 14.10
C ASP A 3 -23.48 20.40 13.10
N THR A 4 -24.02 20.33 11.88
CA THR A 4 -23.43 19.51 10.82
C THR A 4 -22.20 20.21 10.31
N THR A 5 -21.03 19.58 10.44
CA THR A 5 -19.78 20.11 9.92
C THR A 5 -19.80 20.11 8.39
N LYS A 6 -19.31 21.20 7.75
CA LYS A 6 -19.28 21.34 6.29
C LYS A 6 -17.85 21.55 5.80
N VAL A 7 -17.46 20.79 4.78
CA VAL A 7 -16.11 20.88 4.17
C VAL A 7 -16.22 20.76 2.64
N ASP A 8 -15.22 21.25 1.93
CA ASP A 8 -15.14 21.04 0.48
C ASP A 8 -14.74 19.59 0.16
N VAL A 9 -13.70 19.10 0.82
CA VAL A 9 -13.15 17.77 0.58
C VAL A 9 -13.09 16.97 1.88
N LEU A 10 -13.76 15.83 1.90
CA LEU A 10 -13.71 14.85 2.98
C LEU A 10 -12.77 13.69 2.58
N VAL A 11 -11.70 13.48 3.33
CA VAL A 11 -10.76 12.37 3.12
C VAL A 11 -10.98 11.31 4.21
N VAL A 12 -11.31 10.09 3.82
CA VAL A 12 -11.56 8.99 4.76
C VAL A 12 -10.34 8.07 4.83
N GLY A 13 -9.63 8.13 5.95
CA GLY A 13 -8.38 7.41 6.23
C GLY A 13 -7.15 8.31 6.08
N SER A 14 -6.26 8.28 7.08
CA SER A 14 -5.05 9.12 7.18
C SER A 14 -3.74 8.33 7.00
N GLY A 15 -3.78 7.22 6.25
CA GLY A 15 -2.56 6.57 5.76
C GLY A 15 -1.89 7.36 4.63
N PRO A 16 -0.80 6.85 4.01
CA PRO A 16 -0.04 7.59 3.00
C PRO A 16 -0.89 8.16 1.85
N ALA A 17 -1.92 7.43 1.39
CA ALA A 17 -2.82 7.92 0.35
C ALA A 17 -3.64 9.12 0.83
N GLY A 18 -4.32 8.98 1.96
CA GLY A 18 -5.23 10.01 2.46
C GLY A 18 -4.51 11.26 2.93
N SER A 19 -3.41 11.11 3.69
CA SER A 19 -2.60 12.26 4.13
C SER A 19 -2.04 13.04 2.95
N THR A 20 -1.53 12.32 1.92
CA THR A 20 -1.06 12.99 0.70
C THR A 20 -2.22 13.68 -0.05
N ALA A 21 -3.39 13.05 -0.14
CA ALA A 21 -4.55 13.66 -0.80
C ALA A 21 -5.02 14.91 -0.06
N ALA A 22 -5.12 14.84 1.27
CA ALA A 22 -5.51 15.99 2.10
C ALA A 22 -4.52 17.15 1.94
N MET A 23 -3.21 16.87 1.97
CA MET A 23 -2.17 17.88 1.76
C MET A 23 -2.33 18.59 0.41
N TYR A 24 -2.48 17.84 -0.69
CA TYR A 24 -2.59 18.46 -2.01
C TYR A 24 -3.94 19.14 -2.25
N ALA A 25 -5.02 18.67 -1.64
CA ALA A 25 -6.31 19.34 -1.70
C ALA A 25 -6.29 20.68 -0.93
N ALA A 26 -5.73 20.70 0.29
CA ALA A 26 -5.57 21.92 1.09
C ALA A 26 -4.64 22.93 0.41
N LYS A 27 -3.50 22.47 -0.11
CA LYS A 27 -2.59 23.27 -0.92
C LYS A 27 -3.24 23.90 -2.15
N GLY A 28 -4.24 23.24 -2.72
CA GLY A 28 -5.07 23.76 -3.82
C GLY A 28 -6.15 24.75 -3.37
N GLY A 29 -6.28 25.03 -2.07
CA GLY A 29 -7.19 26.01 -1.49
C GLY A 29 -8.57 25.48 -1.09
N ALA A 30 -8.79 24.17 -1.08
CA ALA A 30 -10.02 23.57 -0.57
C ALA A 30 -10.02 23.53 0.96
N SER A 31 -11.20 23.66 1.61
CA SER A 31 -11.36 23.27 3.01
C SER A 31 -11.40 21.74 3.10
N VAL A 32 -10.48 21.15 3.89
CA VAL A 32 -10.26 19.71 3.93
C VAL A 32 -10.40 19.17 5.34
N MET A 33 -11.18 18.09 5.49
CA MET A 33 -11.18 17.30 6.71
C MET A 33 -10.72 15.87 6.41
N MET A 34 -9.78 15.37 7.22
CA MET A 34 -9.22 14.04 7.12
C MET A 34 -9.60 13.22 8.35
N LEU A 35 -10.23 12.05 8.14
CA LEU A 35 -10.70 11.17 9.21
C LEU A 35 -9.75 10.02 9.46
N GLU A 36 -9.44 9.76 10.72
CA GLU A 36 -8.76 8.54 11.16
C GLU A 36 -9.57 7.84 12.26
N ARG A 37 -9.92 6.58 12.04
CA ARG A 37 -10.71 5.79 13.00
C ARG A 37 -9.95 5.43 14.29
N ARG A 38 -8.62 5.46 14.25
CA ARG A 38 -7.76 5.16 15.39
C ARG A 38 -7.46 6.43 16.17
N SER A 39 -6.99 6.24 17.42
CA SER A 39 -6.55 7.36 18.25
C SER A 39 -5.26 8.01 17.74
N GLU A 40 -4.48 7.26 16.96
CA GLU A 40 -3.17 7.70 16.48
C GLU A 40 -2.95 7.20 15.05
N VAL A 41 -2.49 8.10 14.19
CA VAL A 41 -2.17 7.80 12.77
C VAL A 41 -1.01 6.81 12.71
N GLY A 42 -1.11 5.83 11.80
CA GLY A 42 -0.05 4.85 11.59
C GLY A 42 0.02 3.71 12.62
N THR A 43 -0.67 3.81 13.77
CA THR A 43 -0.59 2.85 14.88
C THR A 43 -1.84 1.98 14.98
N PRO A 44 -1.73 0.63 15.15
CA PRO A 44 -0.49 -0.16 15.08
C PRO A 44 0.02 -0.31 13.65
N VAL A 45 1.34 -0.44 13.51
CA VAL A 45 1.99 -0.67 12.20
C VAL A 45 1.49 -1.98 11.57
N ARG A 46 1.16 -1.90 10.28
CA ARG A 46 0.65 -3.05 9.49
C ARG A 46 1.26 -3.05 8.10
N CYS A 47 2.59 -3.16 8.05
CA CYS A 47 3.35 -3.03 6.80
C CYS A 47 4.70 -3.73 6.93
N GLY A 48 5.32 -4.09 5.79
CA GLY A 48 6.73 -4.48 5.72
C GLY A 48 7.71 -3.31 5.84
N GLU A 49 7.22 -2.05 5.69
CA GLU A 49 7.97 -0.83 5.96
C GLU A 49 9.16 -0.57 5.00
N TYR A 50 9.10 -1.11 3.79
CA TYR A 50 10.11 -0.91 2.75
C TYR A 50 9.63 0.04 1.67
N MET A 51 10.53 0.91 1.22
CA MET A 51 10.36 1.77 0.05
C MET A 51 11.52 1.57 -0.94
N PRO A 52 11.23 1.37 -2.24
CA PRO A 52 12.25 1.43 -3.27
C PRO A 52 12.85 2.84 -3.35
N SER A 53 14.09 2.96 -3.80
CA SER A 53 14.68 4.27 -4.09
C SER A 53 13.90 5.01 -5.19
N ASN A 54 14.01 6.36 -5.23
CA ASN A 54 13.33 7.17 -6.25
C ASN A 54 13.65 6.67 -7.68
N GLY A 55 14.92 6.32 -7.94
CA GLY A 55 15.32 5.75 -9.23
C GLY A 55 14.63 4.42 -9.57
N GLU A 56 14.33 3.58 -8.58
CA GLU A 56 13.57 2.36 -8.79
C GLU A 56 12.08 2.63 -9.02
N ILE A 57 11.51 3.63 -8.34
CA ILE A 57 10.11 4.04 -8.55
C ILE A 57 9.91 4.51 -10.00
N VAL A 58 10.80 5.37 -10.52
CA VAL A 58 10.76 5.85 -11.91
C VAL A 58 10.91 4.71 -12.91
N LYS A 59 11.79 3.72 -12.66
CA LYS A 59 11.91 2.52 -13.50
C LYS A 59 10.63 1.68 -13.54
N MET A 60 9.89 1.62 -12.44
CA MET A 60 8.61 0.91 -12.35
C MET A 60 7.47 1.68 -13.03
N PHE A 61 7.49 3.01 -12.92
CA PHE A 61 6.45 3.91 -13.40
C PHE A 61 7.03 4.98 -14.34
N PRO A 62 7.45 4.61 -15.56
CA PRO A 62 8.17 5.53 -16.45
C PRO A 62 7.34 6.73 -16.93
N ASN A 63 6.02 6.69 -16.78
CA ASN A 63 5.12 7.80 -17.08
C ASN A 63 4.95 8.77 -15.89
N LEU A 64 5.64 8.53 -14.79
CA LEU A 64 5.72 9.46 -13.66
C LEU A 64 6.77 10.54 -14.01
N THR A 65 6.31 11.64 -14.57
CA THR A 65 7.19 12.69 -15.13
C THR A 65 7.38 13.89 -14.21
N ASP A 66 6.48 14.08 -13.26
CA ASP A 66 6.54 15.16 -12.28
C ASP A 66 6.27 14.57 -10.89
N GLU A 67 7.32 14.07 -10.28
CA GLU A 67 7.28 13.57 -8.89
C GLU A 67 7.50 14.71 -7.89
N GLY A 68 8.17 15.79 -8.32
CA GLY A 68 8.53 16.89 -7.44
C GLY A 68 9.24 16.40 -6.17
N SER A 69 8.86 16.92 -5.04
CA SER A 69 9.34 16.51 -3.71
C SER A 69 8.53 15.33 -3.10
N LEU A 70 7.69 14.65 -3.87
CA LEU A 70 6.76 13.63 -3.34
C LEU A 70 7.48 12.51 -2.56
N PHE A 71 8.69 12.15 -2.99
CA PHE A 71 9.48 11.09 -2.38
C PHE A 71 10.73 11.61 -1.64
N ASP A 72 10.81 12.91 -1.38
CA ASP A 72 11.86 13.50 -0.56
C ASP A 72 11.56 13.24 0.92
N ILE A 73 11.85 12.03 1.35
CA ILE A 73 11.62 11.60 2.72
C ILE A 73 12.74 12.16 3.62
N PRO A 74 12.41 12.90 4.70
CA PRO A 74 13.40 13.37 5.64
C PRO A 74 14.28 12.24 6.17
N SER A 75 15.59 12.42 6.18
CA SER A 75 16.55 11.38 6.57
C SER A 75 16.29 10.79 7.96
N LYS A 76 15.74 11.59 8.89
CA LYS A 76 15.34 11.13 10.24
C LYS A 76 14.22 10.08 10.25
N LEU A 77 13.48 9.91 9.14
CA LEU A 77 12.44 8.88 8.98
C LEU A 77 12.96 7.61 8.27
N VAL A 78 14.16 7.68 7.72
CA VAL A 78 14.84 6.53 7.11
C VAL A 78 15.52 5.74 8.21
N CYS A 79 15.10 4.50 8.42
CA CYS A 79 15.72 3.62 9.41
C CYS A 79 17.01 2.99 8.89
N ARG A 80 17.00 2.53 7.64
CA ARG A 80 18.15 1.87 7.04
C ARG A 80 18.07 1.90 5.51
N GLU A 81 19.18 2.16 4.85
CA GLU A 81 19.33 1.92 3.42
C GLU A 81 19.52 0.43 3.13
N THR A 82 18.99 -0.03 2.00
CA THR A 82 19.09 -1.40 1.54
C THR A 82 19.72 -1.46 0.16
N LEU A 83 20.59 -2.47 -0.04
CA LEU A 83 21.35 -2.64 -1.29
C LEU A 83 20.58 -3.44 -2.35
N GLY A 84 19.52 -4.14 -1.97
CA GLY A 84 18.72 -4.94 -2.89
C GLY A 84 17.82 -5.96 -2.21
N ILE A 85 17.29 -6.87 -3.02
CA ILE A 85 16.36 -7.90 -2.59
C ILE A 85 16.96 -9.29 -2.84
N LYS A 86 16.97 -10.14 -1.82
CA LYS A 86 17.34 -11.55 -1.90
C LYS A 86 16.06 -12.40 -1.98
N LEU A 87 15.82 -13.01 -3.13
CA LEU A 87 14.77 -14.01 -3.29
C LEU A 87 15.33 -15.38 -2.89
N VAL A 88 14.67 -16.04 -1.96
CA VAL A 88 15.10 -17.33 -1.41
C VAL A 88 14.11 -18.41 -1.83
N ASP A 89 14.59 -19.41 -2.58
CA ASP A 89 13.77 -20.52 -3.05
C ASP A 89 13.52 -21.54 -1.93
N PRO A 90 12.63 -22.53 -2.10
CA PRO A 90 12.35 -23.55 -1.09
C PRO A 90 13.55 -24.40 -0.64
N LYS A 91 14.66 -24.39 -1.38
CA LYS A 91 15.92 -25.06 -1.04
C LYS A 91 17.02 -24.09 -0.58
N GLU A 92 16.61 -22.91 -0.09
CA GLU A 92 17.49 -21.86 0.44
C GLU A 92 18.47 -21.27 -0.61
N LYS A 93 18.26 -21.52 -1.91
CA LYS A 93 19.06 -20.88 -2.96
C LYS A 93 18.66 -19.42 -3.08
N ILE A 94 19.64 -18.54 -3.01
CA ILE A 94 19.47 -17.10 -3.07
C ILE A 94 19.64 -16.59 -4.51
N THR A 95 18.71 -15.76 -4.95
CA THR A 95 18.85 -14.93 -6.15
C THR A 95 18.86 -13.46 -5.73
N LEU A 96 20.01 -12.81 -5.85
CA LEU A 96 20.16 -11.40 -5.51
C LEU A 96 19.65 -10.52 -6.67
N LEU A 97 18.69 -9.66 -6.38
CA LEU A 97 18.18 -8.63 -7.27
C LEU A 97 18.75 -7.26 -6.86
N ASP A 98 19.22 -6.52 -7.87
CA ASP A 98 19.67 -5.15 -7.71
C ASP A 98 18.47 -4.21 -7.68
N MET A 99 17.95 -3.96 -6.49
CA MET A 99 16.81 -3.08 -6.25
C MET A 99 17.02 -2.33 -4.93
N PRO A 100 17.85 -1.27 -4.96
CA PRO A 100 18.12 -0.48 -3.77
C PRO A 100 16.89 0.27 -3.29
N GLY A 101 16.85 0.52 -1.99
CA GLY A 101 15.77 1.22 -1.34
C GLY A 101 16.11 1.55 0.09
N TYR A 102 15.12 1.77 0.90
CA TYR A 102 15.27 2.05 2.33
C TYR A 102 14.06 1.59 3.13
N THR A 103 14.25 1.47 4.41
CA THR A 103 13.20 1.14 5.36
C THR A 103 12.83 2.35 6.21
N ILE A 104 11.59 2.40 6.64
CA ILE A 104 11.01 3.49 7.42
C ILE A 104 10.26 2.94 8.63
N ASP A 105 10.08 3.76 9.66
CA ASP A 105 9.09 3.50 10.71
C ASP A 105 7.74 4.07 10.26
N ARG A 106 6.81 3.17 9.92
CA ARG A 106 5.54 3.54 9.28
C ARG A 106 4.60 4.35 10.17
N ASP A 107 4.67 4.17 11.47
CA ASP A 107 3.96 5.02 12.43
C ASP A 107 4.47 6.47 12.35
N LEU A 108 5.77 6.68 12.46
CA LEU A 108 6.39 8.00 12.34
C LEU A 108 6.21 8.60 10.95
N PHE A 109 6.31 7.77 9.92
CA PHE A 109 6.15 8.22 8.54
C PHE A 109 4.70 8.65 8.23
N ASP A 110 3.71 7.86 8.66
CA ASP A 110 2.30 8.18 8.44
C ASP A 110 1.92 9.44 9.23
N GLN A 111 2.42 9.60 10.47
CA GLN A 111 2.24 10.80 11.27
C GLN A 111 2.89 12.03 10.62
N TYR A 112 4.08 11.87 10.04
CA TYR A 112 4.75 12.94 9.31
C TYR A 112 3.92 13.40 8.11
N LEU A 113 3.38 12.49 7.30
CA LEU A 113 2.52 12.85 6.17
C LEU A 113 1.22 13.53 6.63
N ALA A 114 0.61 13.03 7.70
CA ALA A 114 -0.57 13.67 8.28
C ALA A 114 -0.28 15.07 8.81
N LYS A 115 0.88 15.25 9.45
CA LYS A 115 1.35 16.57 9.90
C LYS A 115 1.55 17.52 8.72
N CYS A 116 2.18 17.09 7.63
CA CYS A 116 2.31 17.92 6.43
C CYS A 116 0.94 18.34 5.87
N ALA A 117 -0.07 17.46 5.90
CA ALA A 117 -1.42 17.83 5.48
C ALA A 117 -2.04 18.90 6.39
N VAL A 118 -1.85 18.77 7.71
CA VAL A 118 -2.33 19.78 8.68
C VAL A 118 -1.60 21.12 8.52
N GLU A 119 -0.30 21.10 8.27
CA GLU A 119 0.50 22.31 8.00
C GLU A 119 0.04 23.05 6.72
N GLU A 120 -0.49 22.32 5.74
CA GLU A 120 -1.11 22.92 4.53
C GLU A 120 -2.58 23.34 4.75
N GLY A 121 -3.15 23.13 5.95
CA GLY A 121 -4.48 23.61 6.33
C GLY A 121 -5.58 22.56 6.34
N ALA A 122 -5.26 21.26 6.31
CA ALA A 122 -6.25 20.21 6.48
C ALA A 122 -6.55 19.98 7.98
N ASP A 123 -7.81 19.75 8.33
CA ASP A 123 -8.22 19.31 9.66
C ASP A 123 -8.09 17.79 9.79
N LEU A 124 -7.42 17.31 10.85
CA LEU A 124 -7.31 15.89 11.17
C LEU A 124 -8.20 15.55 12.38
N VAL A 125 -9.17 14.66 12.16
CA VAL A 125 -10.03 14.14 13.23
C VAL A 125 -9.70 12.66 13.45
N THR A 126 -9.08 12.36 14.61
CA THR A 126 -8.78 10.99 15.04
C THR A 126 -9.95 10.42 15.85
N ARG A 127 -9.97 9.08 16.07
CA ARG A 127 -11.08 8.31 16.68
C ARG A 127 -12.40 8.46 15.95
N CYS A 128 -12.40 8.99 14.73
CA CYS A 128 -13.57 9.20 13.91
C CYS A 128 -13.63 8.14 12.81
N ALA A 129 -14.57 7.22 12.92
CA ALA A 129 -14.79 6.18 11.91
C ALA A 129 -15.91 6.61 10.95
N PHE A 130 -15.61 6.58 9.66
CA PHE A 130 -16.64 6.70 8.62
C PHE A 130 -17.49 5.42 8.59
N ASP A 131 -18.79 5.58 8.50
CA ASP A 131 -19.74 4.47 8.41
C ASP A 131 -20.36 4.34 7.01
N SER A 132 -21.04 5.36 6.54
CA SER A 132 -21.79 5.33 5.28
C SER A 132 -22.01 6.72 4.70
N ILE A 133 -22.61 6.77 3.51
CA ILE A 133 -23.17 8.00 2.90
C ILE A 133 -24.68 7.85 2.88
N ASP A 134 -25.39 8.85 3.42
CA ASP A 134 -26.82 8.94 3.39
C ASP A 134 -27.26 10.33 2.95
N GLY A 135 -28.06 10.42 1.87
CA GLY A 135 -28.52 11.70 1.33
C GLY A 135 -27.40 12.69 0.94
N GLY A 136 -26.21 12.19 0.58
CA GLY A 136 -25.03 13.03 0.27
C GLY A 136 -24.26 13.53 1.49
N VAL A 137 -24.59 13.03 2.68
CA VAL A 137 -23.94 13.34 3.95
C VAL A 137 -23.15 12.12 4.43
N ALA A 138 -21.92 12.31 4.85
CA ALA A 138 -21.11 11.26 5.46
C ALA A 138 -21.53 11.03 6.91
N LYS A 139 -21.90 9.81 7.24
CA LYS A 139 -22.19 9.37 8.60
C LYS A 139 -20.91 8.87 9.26
N THR A 140 -20.60 9.39 10.43
CA THR A 140 -19.39 9.02 11.19
C THR A 140 -19.73 8.78 12.66
N THR A 141 -18.78 8.22 13.41
CA THR A 141 -18.93 8.04 14.87
C THR A 141 -18.93 9.35 15.65
N GLU A 142 -18.47 10.45 15.06
CA GLU A 142 -18.36 11.77 15.71
C GLU A 142 -19.38 12.78 15.18
N GLY A 143 -20.33 12.33 14.36
CA GLY A 143 -21.40 13.16 13.79
C GLY A 143 -21.43 13.15 12.26
N ASP A 144 -22.31 13.93 11.72
CA ASP A 144 -22.61 14.04 10.29
C ASP A 144 -21.72 15.11 9.64
N ILE A 145 -21.21 14.82 8.44
CA ILE A 145 -20.34 15.73 7.69
C ILE A 145 -20.89 15.93 6.28
N GLU A 146 -21.24 17.18 5.95
CA GLU A 146 -21.54 17.59 4.58
C GLU A 146 -20.25 17.88 3.81
N TYR A 147 -20.13 17.37 2.59
CA TYR A 147 -18.96 17.53 1.76
C TYR A 147 -19.34 17.75 0.29
N LYS A 148 -18.47 18.38 -0.48
CA LYS A 148 -18.62 18.48 -1.94
C LYS A 148 -17.97 17.30 -2.65
N VAL A 149 -16.78 16.91 -2.21
CA VAL A 149 -16.01 15.77 -2.74
C VAL A 149 -15.62 14.84 -1.60
N ILE A 150 -15.77 13.51 -1.78
CA ILE A 150 -15.27 12.51 -0.85
C ILE A 150 -14.14 11.68 -1.48
N ILE A 151 -13.05 11.50 -0.73
CA ILE A 151 -11.90 10.68 -1.13
C ILE A 151 -11.79 9.47 -0.18
N GLY A 152 -12.04 8.26 -0.72
CA GLY A 152 -11.89 7.01 0.01
C GLY A 152 -10.43 6.53 0.01
N ALA A 153 -9.74 6.69 1.14
CA ALA A 153 -8.39 6.22 1.42
C ALA A 153 -8.36 5.22 2.59
N ASP A 154 -9.49 4.55 2.84
CA ASP A 154 -9.81 3.73 4.01
C ASP A 154 -9.32 2.27 3.90
N GLY A 155 -8.48 1.99 2.89
CA GLY A 155 -7.79 0.72 2.74
C GLY A 155 -8.61 -0.36 2.04
N PRO A 156 -8.13 -1.64 2.06
CA PRO A 156 -8.66 -2.70 1.20
C PRO A 156 -10.12 -3.10 1.48
N GLY A 157 -10.61 -2.82 2.68
CA GLY A 157 -12.01 -3.07 3.08
C GLY A 157 -12.92 -1.85 2.97
N SER A 158 -12.64 -0.96 2.03
CA SER A 158 -13.25 0.35 1.88
C SER A 158 -14.78 0.39 2.07
N ARG A 159 -15.23 1.14 3.07
CA ARG A 159 -16.64 1.49 3.26
C ARG A 159 -17.07 2.59 2.31
N VAL A 160 -16.14 3.50 1.96
CA VAL A 160 -16.41 4.52 0.95
C VAL A 160 -16.72 3.87 -0.40
N ALA A 161 -15.93 2.87 -0.82
CA ALA A 161 -16.22 2.10 -2.04
C ALA A 161 -17.62 1.49 -2.02
N GLN A 162 -18.00 0.91 -0.88
CA GLN A 162 -19.34 0.33 -0.71
C GLN A 162 -20.44 1.38 -0.83
N SER A 163 -20.30 2.53 -0.18
CA SER A 163 -21.28 3.62 -0.20
C SER A 163 -21.42 4.27 -1.58
N LEU A 164 -20.33 4.31 -2.37
CA LEU A 164 -20.32 4.83 -3.74
C LEU A 164 -20.75 3.80 -4.79
N GLY A 165 -21.08 2.57 -4.40
CA GLY A 165 -21.40 1.47 -5.34
C GLY A 165 -20.22 1.03 -6.21
N LEU A 166 -18.99 1.30 -5.78
CA LEU A 166 -17.78 0.94 -6.49
C LEU A 166 -17.29 -0.47 -6.09
N ASN A 167 -16.57 -1.12 -7.01
CA ASN A 167 -15.99 -2.42 -6.74
C ASN A 167 -14.89 -2.34 -5.67
N ARG A 168 -14.79 -3.41 -4.88
CA ARG A 168 -13.73 -3.61 -3.88
C ARG A 168 -12.86 -4.82 -4.26
N ASN A 169 -11.65 -4.88 -3.73
CA ASN A 169 -10.85 -6.10 -3.80
C ASN A 169 -11.57 -7.25 -3.08
N ARG A 170 -11.78 -8.38 -3.77
CA ARG A 170 -12.59 -9.51 -3.28
C ARG A 170 -11.77 -10.54 -2.51
N ASN A 171 -10.50 -10.74 -2.88
CA ASN A 171 -9.62 -11.76 -2.33
C ASN A 171 -8.30 -11.16 -1.82
N PRO A 172 -8.35 -10.25 -0.83
CA PRO A 172 -7.12 -9.68 -0.29
C PRO A 172 -6.35 -10.74 0.50
N TYR A 173 -5.01 -10.68 0.43
CA TYR A 173 -4.14 -11.63 1.12
C TYR A 173 -3.95 -11.25 2.57
N PRO A 174 -4.22 -12.16 3.52
CA PRO A 174 -3.86 -11.94 4.91
C PRO A 174 -2.34 -11.94 5.05
N ALA A 175 -1.84 -11.01 5.85
CA ALA A 175 -0.44 -10.88 6.20
C ALA A 175 -0.28 -10.51 7.68
N VAL A 176 0.77 -11.04 8.31
CA VAL A 176 1.14 -10.76 9.71
C VAL A 176 2.58 -10.35 9.76
N SER A 177 2.91 -9.39 10.60
CA SER A 177 4.30 -8.99 10.85
C SER A 177 4.60 -8.74 12.31
N ALA A 178 5.89 -8.82 12.65
CA ALA A 178 6.45 -8.53 13.96
C ALA A 178 7.79 -7.81 13.82
N GLN A 179 8.25 -7.17 14.89
CA GLN A 179 9.61 -6.65 15.00
C GLN A 179 10.47 -7.66 15.75
N VAL A 180 11.66 -7.94 15.24
CA VAL A 180 12.68 -8.81 15.84
C VAL A 180 13.94 -8.00 16.05
N LYS A 181 14.49 -8.01 17.27
CA LYS A 181 15.78 -7.36 17.59
C LYS A 181 16.94 -8.15 16.98
N GLY A 182 17.98 -7.47 16.56
CA GLY A 182 19.19 -8.08 16.03
C GLY A 182 19.86 -7.21 14.98
N ASP A 183 21.03 -7.68 14.53
CA ASP A 183 21.73 -7.11 13.39
C ASP A 183 21.45 -7.95 12.14
N PHE A 184 21.02 -7.29 11.07
CA PHE A 184 20.61 -7.91 9.83
C PHE A 184 21.41 -7.31 8.67
N GLU A 185 21.69 -8.10 7.64
CA GLU A 185 22.34 -7.59 6.42
C GLU A 185 21.45 -6.52 5.75
N PRO A 186 22.04 -5.57 4.99
CA PRO A 186 21.31 -4.49 4.32
C PRO A 186 20.58 -4.97 3.06
N TYR A 187 19.88 -6.09 3.15
CA TYR A 187 19.09 -6.69 2.08
C TYR A 187 17.70 -7.07 2.59
N LEU A 188 16.71 -6.83 1.77
CA LEU A 188 15.38 -7.38 1.98
C LEU A 188 15.38 -8.85 1.54
N TYR A 189 14.90 -9.76 2.39
CA TYR A 189 14.73 -11.17 2.06
C TYR A 189 13.26 -11.49 1.80
N MET A 190 13.00 -12.25 0.72
CA MET A 190 11.70 -12.83 0.40
C MET A 190 11.85 -14.34 0.26
N PHE A 191 11.21 -15.09 1.14
CA PHE A 191 11.25 -16.55 1.17
C PHE A 191 9.98 -17.12 0.56
N PHE A 192 10.14 -18.09 -0.34
CA PHE A 192 9.04 -18.73 -1.06
C PHE A 192 8.93 -20.22 -0.68
N GLY A 193 7.76 -20.81 -0.91
CA GLY A 193 7.46 -22.21 -0.64
C GLY A 193 6.35 -22.38 0.42
N ASP A 194 6.31 -23.57 1.03
CA ASP A 194 5.26 -23.96 1.97
C ASP A 194 5.22 -23.11 3.26
N ILE A 195 6.27 -22.34 3.50
CA ILE A 195 6.36 -21.38 4.60
C ILE A 195 5.44 -20.17 4.39
N ALA A 196 5.01 -19.91 3.15
CA ALA A 196 4.14 -18.80 2.78
C ALA A 196 3.35 -19.17 1.51
N PRO A 197 2.37 -20.07 1.59
CA PRO A 197 1.69 -20.62 0.42
C PRO A 197 1.06 -19.54 -0.47
N GLY A 198 1.46 -19.51 -1.74
CA GLY A 198 0.95 -18.57 -2.74
C GLY A 198 1.41 -17.12 -2.59
N ALA A 199 2.33 -16.85 -1.65
CA ALA A 199 2.92 -15.53 -1.41
C ALA A 199 4.38 -15.66 -0.95
N TYR A 200 4.82 -14.93 0.08
CA TYR A 200 6.18 -14.99 0.61
C TYR A 200 6.23 -14.58 2.08
N SER A 201 7.26 -15.06 2.78
CA SER A 201 7.70 -14.54 4.08
C SER A 201 8.83 -13.55 3.86
N TRP A 202 9.02 -12.62 4.79
CA TRP A 202 10.04 -11.59 4.62
C TRP A 202 10.85 -11.34 5.88
N ILE A 203 12.08 -10.87 5.66
CA ILE A 203 12.92 -10.19 6.64
C ILE A 203 13.34 -8.86 6.01
N ILE A 204 12.92 -7.75 6.60
CA ILE A 204 13.18 -6.39 6.12
C ILE A 204 14.00 -5.69 7.18
N PRO A 205 15.30 -5.42 6.93
CA PRO A 205 16.22 -4.92 7.92
C PRO A 205 15.91 -3.46 8.28
N LYS A 206 16.02 -3.16 9.56
CA LYS A 206 15.98 -1.80 10.12
C LYS A 206 17.21 -1.61 11.01
N ASP A 207 17.38 -0.45 11.59
CA ASP A 207 18.48 -0.22 12.51
C ASP A 207 18.25 -0.97 13.84
N GLY A 208 19.17 -1.87 14.20
CA GLY A 208 19.11 -2.72 15.40
C GLY A 208 17.92 -3.70 15.47
N ARG A 209 17.14 -3.86 14.40
CA ARG A 209 16.00 -4.77 14.31
C ARG A 209 15.63 -5.11 12.86
N ALA A 210 14.66 -6.00 12.67
CA ALA A 210 14.01 -6.22 11.40
C ALA A 210 12.49 -6.31 11.54
N ASN A 211 11.77 -5.86 10.52
CA ASN A 211 10.38 -6.23 10.32
C ASN A 211 10.36 -7.61 9.66
N VAL A 212 9.78 -8.59 10.33
CA VAL A 212 9.62 -9.94 9.83
C VAL A 212 8.15 -10.29 9.67
N GLY A 213 7.81 -11.08 8.66
CA GLY A 213 6.40 -11.40 8.47
C GLY A 213 6.15 -12.45 7.41
N VAL A 214 4.87 -12.78 7.29
CA VAL A 214 4.34 -13.77 6.35
C VAL A 214 3.05 -13.25 5.73
N GLY A 215 2.95 -13.35 4.41
CA GLY A 215 1.69 -13.27 3.67
C GLY A 215 1.32 -14.64 3.11
N CYS A 216 0.03 -14.94 3.03
CA CYS A 216 -0.45 -16.17 2.44
C CYS A 216 -1.60 -15.89 1.46
N SER A 217 -1.66 -16.68 0.39
CA SER A 217 -2.83 -16.68 -0.48
C SER A 217 -3.92 -17.56 0.11
N PRO A 218 -5.16 -17.06 0.30
CA PRO A 218 -6.28 -17.90 0.76
C PRO A 218 -6.54 -19.12 -0.14
N ARG A 219 -6.09 -19.05 -1.40
CA ARG A 219 -6.23 -20.16 -2.36
C ARG A 219 -5.33 -21.36 -2.08
N PHE A 220 -4.17 -21.11 -1.46
CA PHE A 220 -3.12 -22.13 -1.28
C PHE A 220 -2.82 -22.44 0.20
N SER A 221 -3.35 -21.64 1.12
CA SER A 221 -3.14 -21.83 2.56
C SER A 221 -4.27 -22.64 3.19
N GLU A 222 -3.91 -23.60 4.06
CA GLU A 222 -4.82 -24.46 4.81
C GLU A 222 -4.85 -24.08 6.30
N GLY A 223 -4.72 -22.85 6.66
CA GLY A 223 -4.67 -22.45 8.07
C GLY A 223 -4.64 -20.94 8.23
N LYS A 224 -4.43 -20.51 9.46
CA LYS A 224 -4.30 -19.08 9.77
C LYS A 224 -2.91 -18.59 9.36
N VAL A 225 -2.83 -17.38 8.86
CA VAL A 225 -1.53 -16.75 8.53
C VAL A 225 -0.59 -16.67 9.74
N THR A 226 -1.13 -16.65 10.96
CA THR A 226 -0.37 -16.69 12.21
C THR A 226 0.39 -18.00 12.38
N ASP A 227 -0.18 -19.13 11.96
CA ASP A 227 0.45 -20.44 12.10
C ASP A 227 1.68 -20.56 11.17
N TYR A 228 1.60 -19.96 9.98
CA TYR A 228 2.74 -19.83 9.06
C TYR A 228 3.79 -18.88 9.60
N PHE A 229 3.37 -17.79 10.27
CA PHE A 229 4.30 -16.89 10.94
C PHE A 229 5.09 -17.59 12.05
N ASP A 230 4.41 -18.35 12.90
CA ASP A 230 5.05 -19.09 14.00
C ASP A 230 6.08 -20.12 13.46
N LYS A 231 5.74 -20.87 12.41
CA LYS A 231 6.68 -21.76 11.70
C LYS A 231 7.86 -21.01 11.09
N PHE A 232 7.64 -19.83 10.54
CA PHE A 232 8.70 -19.01 9.99
C PHE A 232 9.64 -18.49 11.07
N ALA A 233 9.09 -17.99 12.16
CA ALA A 233 9.86 -17.49 13.30
C ALA A 233 10.70 -18.60 13.92
N GLU A 234 10.13 -19.79 14.15
CA GLU A 234 10.85 -20.97 14.64
C GLU A 234 11.99 -21.37 13.69
N LYS A 235 11.70 -21.52 12.38
CA LYS A 235 12.70 -21.89 11.37
C LYS A 235 13.88 -20.91 11.30
N ARG A 236 13.64 -19.63 11.61
CA ARG A 236 14.67 -18.57 11.59
C ARG A 236 15.28 -18.26 12.95
N GLY A 237 14.86 -18.95 14.00
CA GLY A 237 15.38 -18.75 15.36
C GLY A 237 14.92 -17.45 16.01
N PHE A 238 13.77 -16.90 15.60
CA PHE A 238 13.20 -15.68 16.17
C PHE A 238 12.36 -16.02 17.40
N SER A 239 13.01 -16.20 18.54
CA SER A 239 12.36 -16.57 19.82
C SER A 239 11.67 -15.40 20.50
N GLU A 240 12.19 -14.18 20.32
CA GLU A 240 11.63 -12.96 20.91
C GLU A 240 11.19 -11.99 19.83
N HIS A 241 9.90 -11.74 19.77
CA HIS A 241 9.31 -10.78 18.84
C HIS A 241 8.04 -10.14 19.37
N THR A 242 7.76 -8.92 18.91
CA THR A 242 6.47 -8.27 19.11
C THR A 242 5.56 -8.56 17.93
N ARG A 243 4.33 -8.99 18.16
CA ARG A 243 3.35 -9.19 17.08
C ARG A 243 2.57 -7.90 16.87
N VAL A 244 2.82 -7.22 15.75
CA VAL A 244 2.16 -5.95 15.43
C VAL A 244 0.82 -6.10 14.72
N GLY A 245 0.42 -7.31 14.40
CA GLY A 245 -0.91 -7.61 13.89
C GLY A 245 -0.99 -7.87 12.40
N GLY A 246 -2.19 -8.22 11.97
CA GLY A 246 -2.49 -8.59 10.60
C GLY A 246 -3.07 -7.44 9.78
N LYS A 247 -2.83 -7.50 8.47
CA LYS A 247 -3.46 -6.66 7.45
C LYS A 247 -3.88 -7.54 6.27
N TYR A 248 -4.91 -7.09 5.58
CA TYR A 248 -5.23 -7.60 4.25
C TYR A 248 -4.52 -6.74 3.19
N VAL A 249 -3.91 -7.39 2.20
CA VAL A 249 -3.19 -6.74 1.09
C VAL A 249 -3.94 -7.02 -0.21
N PRO A 250 -4.36 -5.99 -0.98
CA PRO A 250 -4.94 -6.18 -2.29
C PRO A 250 -3.98 -6.94 -3.22
N SER A 251 -4.47 -7.95 -3.93
CA SER A 251 -3.63 -8.79 -4.79
C SER A 251 -4.18 -8.98 -6.21
N GLU A 252 -5.37 -8.44 -6.49
CA GLU A 252 -6.04 -8.62 -7.79
C GLU A 252 -5.71 -7.52 -8.80
N GLY A 253 -4.98 -6.49 -8.38
CA GLY A 253 -4.75 -5.26 -9.14
C GLY A 253 -5.82 -4.21 -8.92
N PRO A 254 -5.79 -3.09 -9.67
CA PRO A 254 -6.70 -1.97 -9.47
C PRO A 254 -8.13 -2.33 -9.85
N VAL A 255 -9.09 -1.73 -9.14
CA VAL A 255 -10.51 -1.85 -9.46
C VAL A 255 -10.85 -1.24 -10.82
N SER A 256 -11.94 -1.68 -11.43
CA SER A 256 -12.30 -1.27 -12.79
C SER A 256 -12.70 0.20 -12.90
N LYS A 257 -13.28 0.77 -11.84
CA LYS A 257 -13.71 2.18 -11.76
C LYS A 257 -13.35 2.74 -10.40
N THR A 258 -12.73 3.92 -10.37
CA THR A 258 -12.24 4.57 -9.14
C THR A 258 -12.99 5.86 -8.82
N VAL A 259 -13.87 6.34 -9.69
CA VAL A 259 -14.68 7.56 -9.50
C VAL A 259 -16.15 7.23 -9.65
N SER A 260 -17.01 7.76 -8.78
CA SER A 260 -18.48 7.63 -8.87
C SER A 260 -19.13 8.84 -8.23
N GLY A 261 -19.97 9.58 -9.01
CA GLY A 261 -20.58 10.81 -8.54
C GLY A 261 -19.55 11.83 -8.06
N ASN A 262 -19.69 12.28 -6.84
CA ASN A 262 -18.74 13.22 -6.21
C ASN A 262 -17.67 12.52 -5.35
N GLY A 263 -17.41 11.23 -5.57
CA GLY A 263 -16.44 10.47 -4.78
C GLY A 263 -15.39 9.73 -5.62
N MET A 264 -14.20 9.54 -5.04
CA MET A 264 -13.13 8.78 -5.64
C MET A 264 -12.43 7.85 -4.62
N LEU A 265 -11.80 6.77 -5.12
CA LEU A 265 -11.00 5.82 -4.34
C LEU A 265 -9.52 5.96 -4.70
N ILE A 266 -8.64 5.93 -3.69
CA ILE A 266 -7.20 6.05 -3.85
C ILE A 266 -6.43 5.00 -3.03
N GLY A 267 -5.24 4.61 -3.49
CA GLY A 267 -4.38 3.65 -2.78
C GLY A 267 -5.00 2.25 -2.66
N ASP A 268 -4.87 1.62 -1.49
CA ASP A 268 -5.35 0.25 -1.26
C ASP A 268 -6.87 0.11 -1.47
N SER A 269 -7.68 1.14 -1.23
CA SER A 269 -9.13 1.13 -1.47
C SER A 269 -9.47 0.97 -2.95
N ALA A 270 -8.60 1.50 -3.83
CA ALA A 270 -8.67 1.36 -5.29
C ALA A 270 -7.89 0.14 -5.82
N GLY A 271 -7.26 -0.66 -4.96
CA GLY A 271 -6.40 -1.76 -5.37
C GLY A 271 -5.11 -1.32 -6.07
N GLN A 272 -4.65 -0.11 -5.82
CA GLN A 272 -3.41 0.44 -6.40
C GLN A 272 -2.18 -0.06 -5.63
N VAL A 273 -2.00 -1.38 -5.65
CA VAL A 273 -0.94 -2.13 -4.97
C VAL A 273 -0.31 -3.10 -5.96
N ILE A 274 1.00 -3.28 -5.89
CA ILE A 274 1.73 -4.23 -6.73
C ILE A 274 1.40 -5.66 -6.30
N SER A 275 0.67 -6.39 -7.13
CA SER A 275 0.12 -7.72 -6.79
C SER A 275 1.19 -8.78 -6.51
N VAL A 276 2.41 -8.66 -7.04
CA VAL A 276 3.48 -9.66 -6.89
C VAL A 276 4.28 -9.51 -5.58
N ASN A 277 4.33 -8.30 -5.00
CA ASN A 277 5.15 -8.03 -3.80
C ASN A 277 4.46 -7.19 -2.72
N GLY A 278 3.19 -6.82 -2.92
CA GLY A 278 2.43 -6.03 -1.93
C GLY A 278 2.90 -4.59 -1.76
N GLY A 279 3.79 -4.08 -2.63
CA GLY A 279 4.27 -2.70 -2.58
C GLY A 279 3.16 -1.71 -2.87
N GLY A 280 2.87 -0.80 -1.93
CA GLY A 280 1.76 0.14 -2.04
C GLY A 280 2.08 1.57 -1.62
N ILE A 281 3.14 1.81 -0.82
CA ILE A 281 3.41 3.14 -0.26
C ILE A 281 3.62 4.21 -1.34
N PRO A 282 4.54 4.04 -2.31
CA PRO A 282 4.74 5.06 -3.37
C PRO A 282 3.49 5.28 -4.22
N LEU A 283 2.76 4.19 -4.51
CA LEU A 283 1.53 4.28 -5.31
C LEU A 283 0.42 5.02 -4.56
N ALA A 284 0.31 4.79 -3.26
CA ALA A 284 -0.62 5.51 -2.40
C ALA A 284 -0.32 7.02 -2.39
N MET A 285 0.96 7.41 -2.34
CA MET A 285 1.37 8.81 -2.40
C MET A 285 1.11 9.43 -3.79
N ILE A 286 1.41 8.70 -4.88
CA ILE A 286 1.10 9.15 -6.25
C ILE A 286 -0.40 9.37 -6.41
N ALA A 287 -1.21 8.37 -6.02
CA ALA A 287 -2.66 8.45 -6.12
C ALA A 287 -3.23 9.57 -5.23
N GLY A 288 -2.68 9.75 -4.03
CA GLY A 288 -3.03 10.82 -3.11
C GLY A 288 -2.77 12.19 -3.73
N ARG A 289 -1.58 12.42 -4.29
CA ARG A 289 -1.26 13.68 -4.98
C ARG A 289 -2.24 13.97 -6.11
N ILE A 290 -2.47 13.02 -6.99
CA ILE A 290 -3.40 13.20 -8.11
C ILE A 290 -4.80 13.47 -7.60
N GLY A 291 -5.31 12.64 -6.67
CA GLY A 291 -6.66 12.75 -6.13
C GLY A 291 -6.90 14.07 -5.41
N GLY A 292 -5.96 14.51 -4.57
CA GLY A 292 -6.04 15.80 -3.87
C GLY A 292 -6.02 16.99 -4.82
N THR A 293 -5.12 16.96 -5.82
CA THR A 293 -5.04 18.02 -6.84
C THR A 293 -6.32 18.11 -7.68
N VAL A 294 -6.87 16.98 -8.11
CA VAL A 294 -8.11 16.93 -8.90
C VAL A 294 -9.31 17.38 -8.05
N ALA A 295 -9.40 16.96 -6.78
CA ALA A 295 -10.43 17.42 -5.88
C ALA A 295 -10.41 18.94 -5.70
N ALA A 296 -9.25 19.55 -5.47
CA ALA A 296 -9.10 20.99 -5.37
C ALA A 296 -9.49 21.71 -6.68
N ALA A 297 -9.10 21.17 -7.84
CA ALA A 297 -9.50 21.73 -9.13
C ALA A 297 -11.02 21.64 -9.35
N ASN A 298 -11.65 20.55 -8.94
CA ASN A 298 -13.10 20.41 -8.96
C ASN A 298 -13.80 21.51 -8.13
N ILE A 299 -13.32 21.72 -6.89
CA ILE A 299 -13.86 22.75 -5.99
C ILE A 299 -13.69 24.15 -6.58
N LYS A 300 -12.52 24.45 -7.16
CA LYS A 300 -12.19 25.79 -7.65
C LYS A 300 -12.83 26.13 -8.98
N SER A 301 -12.92 25.18 -9.89
CA SER A 301 -13.27 25.40 -11.29
C SER A 301 -14.25 24.41 -11.88
N SER A 302 -14.88 23.56 -11.05
CA SER A 302 -15.80 22.48 -11.49
C SER A 302 -15.17 21.53 -12.51
N SER A 303 -13.84 21.33 -12.46
CA SER A 303 -13.14 20.35 -13.30
C SER A 303 -13.66 18.94 -13.02
N PRO A 304 -13.76 18.04 -14.03
CA PRO A 304 -14.29 16.69 -13.82
C PRO A 304 -13.46 15.87 -12.84
N LEU A 305 -14.11 15.16 -11.92
CA LEU A 305 -13.42 14.22 -11.02
C LEU A 305 -12.84 13.01 -11.76
N GLU A 306 -13.36 12.70 -12.93
CA GLU A 306 -12.87 11.67 -13.84
C GLU A 306 -11.44 11.93 -14.31
N ASP A 307 -10.95 13.15 -14.25
CA ASP A 307 -9.54 13.51 -14.51
C ASP A 307 -8.58 12.74 -13.59
N TYR A 308 -9.00 12.40 -12.37
CA TYR A 308 -8.25 11.52 -11.49
C TYR A 308 -8.03 10.14 -12.14
N GLU A 309 -9.10 9.55 -12.70
CA GLU A 309 -9.03 8.23 -13.31
C GLU A 309 -8.14 8.25 -14.56
N VAL A 310 -8.21 9.28 -15.37
CA VAL A 310 -7.35 9.46 -16.55
C VAL A 310 -5.87 9.58 -16.14
N GLN A 311 -5.56 10.38 -15.13
CA GLN A 311 -4.18 10.65 -14.72
C GLN A 311 -3.52 9.44 -14.05
N TRP A 312 -4.17 8.81 -13.06
CA TRP A 312 -3.57 7.66 -12.40
C TRP A 312 -3.41 6.47 -13.35
N ARG A 313 -4.37 6.26 -14.28
CA ARG A 313 -4.26 5.18 -15.29
C ARG A 313 -3.07 5.40 -16.21
N ARG A 314 -2.84 6.62 -16.67
CA ARG A 314 -1.69 6.97 -17.49
C ARG A 314 -0.37 6.58 -16.83
N ILE A 315 -0.26 6.76 -15.51
CA ILE A 315 0.98 6.53 -14.76
C ILE A 315 1.10 5.06 -14.34
N MET A 316 0.06 4.49 -13.72
CA MET A 316 0.16 3.25 -12.95
C MET A 316 -0.59 2.05 -13.56
N GLU A 317 -1.56 2.23 -14.45
CA GLU A 317 -2.43 1.13 -14.87
C GLU A 317 -1.67 -0.01 -15.55
N LYS A 318 -0.80 0.30 -16.52
CA LYS A 318 -0.05 -0.72 -17.27
C LYS A 318 0.89 -1.52 -16.34
N PRO A 319 1.73 -0.92 -15.50
CA PRO A 319 2.53 -1.66 -14.52
C PRO A 319 1.69 -2.51 -13.56
N LEU A 320 0.59 -1.98 -13.03
CA LEU A 320 -0.26 -2.71 -12.08
C LEU A 320 -0.98 -3.89 -12.75
N LYS A 321 -1.52 -3.71 -13.96
CA LYS A 321 -2.11 -4.82 -14.74
C LYS A 321 -1.06 -5.88 -15.09
N THR A 322 0.16 -5.47 -15.42
CA THR A 322 1.27 -6.39 -15.66
C THR A 322 1.62 -7.19 -14.40
N ALA A 323 1.71 -6.53 -13.25
CA ALA A 323 1.96 -7.20 -11.97
C ALA A 323 0.83 -8.19 -11.62
N ALA A 324 -0.44 -7.81 -11.82
CA ALA A 324 -1.59 -8.70 -11.59
C ALA A 324 -1.59 -9.90 -12.55
N PHE A 325 -1.22 -9.71 -13.81
CA PHE A 325 -1.07 -10.80 -14.78
C PHE A 325 0.08 -11.74 -14.39
N ASN A 326 1.24 -11.19 -14.05
CA ASN A 326 2.39 -11.98 -13.60
C ASN A 326 2.05 -12.79 -12.33
N LYS A 327 1.25 -12.20 -11.40
CA LYS A 327 0.77 -12.90 -10.21
C LYS A 327 -0.15 -14.06 -10.58
N LYS A 328 -1.07 -13.89 -11.54
CA LYS A 328 -1.93 -14.97 -12.03
C LYS A 328 -1.10 -16.11 -12.63
N LEU A 329 -0.04 -15.80 -13.38
CA LEU A 329 0.88 -16.82 -13.89
C LEU A 329 1.61 -17.56 -12.76
N ALA A 330 2.08 -16.82 -11.74
CA ALA A 330 2.70 -17.45 -10.58
C ALA A 330 1.73 -18.38 -9.83
N ASP A 331 0.47 -17.99 -9.67
CA ASP A 331 -0.59 -18.83 -9.06
C ASP A 331 -0.89 -20.06 -9.90
N MET A 332 -0.77 -19.97 -11.22
CA MET A 332 -1.07 -21.08 -12.13
C MET A 332 0.08 -22.09 -12.19
N PHE A 333 1.33 -21.63 -12.17
CA PHE A 333 2.48 -22.47 -12.47
C PHE A 333 3.49 -22.60 -11.31
N ALA A 334 3.74 -21.53 -10.55
CA ALA A 334 4.78 -21.54 -9.53
C ALA A 334 4.28 -22.05 -8.18
N PHE A 335 3.16 -21.54 -7.68
CA PHE A 335 2.70 -21.79 -6.31
C PHE A 335 1.90 -23.11 -6.12
N ARG A 336 2.09 -24.09 -7.02
CA ARG A 336 1.45 -25.42 -6.92
C ARG A 336 2.16 -26.34 -5.94
N SER A 337 3.48 -26.21 -5.82
CA SER A 337 4.33 -26.97 -4.91
C SER A 337 5.69 -26.27 -4.76
N GLU A 338 6.48 -26.68 -3.77
CA GLU A 338 7.87 -26.23 -3.64
C GLU A 338 8.70 -26.54 -4.88
N TRP A 339 8.49 -27.70 -5.48
CA TRP A 339 9.19 -28.08 -6.72
C TRP A 339 8.88 -27.11 -7.86
N SER A 340 7.58 -26.82 -8.08
CA SER A 340 7.18 -25.89 -9.15
C SER A 340 7.65 -24.46 -8.88
N THR A 341 7.61 -24.00 -7.62
CA THR A 341 8.16 -22.70 -7.22
C THR A 341 9.63 -22.61 -7.59
N ARG A 342 10.43 -23.59 -7.18
CA ARG A 342 11.85 -23.65 -7.46
C ARG A 342 12.15 -23.76 -8.96
N PHE A 343 11.41 -24.61 -9.68
CA PHE A 343 11.54 -24.76 -11.13
C PHE A 343 11.29 -23.42 -11.85
N CYS A 344 10.19 -22.74 -11.55
CA CYS A 344 9.85 -21.44 -12.14
C CYS A 344 10.91 -20.38 -11.83
N MET A 345 11.39 -20.30 -10.58
CA MET A 345 12.44 -19.34 -10.20
C MET A 345 13.74 -19.59 -10.99
N ASN A 346 14.13 -20.84 -11.19
CA ASN A 346 15.33 -21.20 -11.97
C ASN A 346 15.16 -20.88 -13.45
N VAL A 347 14.00 -21.21 -14.05
CA VAL A 347 13.72 -20.95 -15.48
C VAL A 347 13.63 -19.44 -15.77
N LEU A 348 13.03 -18.67 -14.88
CA LEU A 348 12.97 -17.23 -15.03
C LEU A 348 14.36 -16.59 -14.93
N GLY A 349 15.20 -17.08 -14.01
CA GLY A 349 16.52 -16.56 -13.76
C GLY A 349 16.52 -15.10 -13.29
N LYS A 350 17.67 -14.59 -12.91
CA LYS A 350 17.84 -13.24 -12.33
C LYS A 350 17.20 -12.13 -13.18
N ARG A 351 17.40 -12.15 -14.50
CA ARG A 351 16.92 -11.08 -15.42
C ARG A 351 15.39 -10.95 -15.42
N ARG A 352 14.66 -12.07 -15.52
CA ARG A 352 13.19 -12.05 -15.54
C ARG A 352 12.61 -11.81 -14.14
N LEU A 353 13.25 -12.33 -13.09
CA LEU A 353 12.86 -12.04 -11.72
C LEU A 353 13.00 -10.54 -11.40
N ASN A 354 14.05 -9.88 -11.89
CA ASN A 354 14.16 -8.41 -11.81
C ASN A 354 13.01 -7.68 -12.52
N LYS A 355 12.60 -8.15 -13.70
CA LYS A 355 11.44 -7.59 -14.42
C LYS A 355 10.15 -7.80 -13.63
N LEU A 356 9.96 -9.00 -13.07
CA LEU A 356 8.77 -9.36 -12.29
C LEU A 356 8.56 -8.42 -11.09
N ILE A 357 9.61 -8.20 -10.30
CA ILE A 357 9.54 -7.32 -9.12
C ILE A 357 9.29 -5.86 -9.51
N ARG A 358 9.73 -5.42 -10.69
CA ARG A 358 9.52 -4.06 -11.23
C ARG A 358 8.24 -3.90 -12.05
N CYS A 359 7.29 -4.82 -11.96
CA CYS A 359 6.02 -4.74 -12.69
C CYS A 359 6.20 -4.71 -14.22
N GLN A 360 7.29 -5.27 -14.74
CA GLN A 360 7.59 -5.33 -16.16
C GLN A 360 7.13 -6.65 -16.79
N SER A 361 6.87 -6.64 -18.09
CA SER A 361 6.49 -7.85 -18.82
C SER A 361 7.62 -8.89 -18.78
N LEU A 362 7.26 -10.14 -18.48
CA LEU A 362 8.17 -11.29 -18.53
C LEU A 362 8.44 -11.75 -19.97
N PHE A 363 7.54 -11.39 -20.86
CA PHE A 363 7.58 -11.71 -22.28
C PHE A 363 7.96 -10.46 -23.10
N PRO A 364 8.49 -10.64 -24.31
CA PRO A 364 8.78 -9.53 -25.22
C PRO A 364 7.57 -8.65 -25.52
#